data_321cd9585ee697e38f543b6727dfd423
#
_entry.id   321cd9585ee697e38f543b6727dfd423
#
_cell.length_a   1.000
_cell.length_b   1.000
_cell.length_c   1.000
_cell.angle_alpha   90.00
_cell.angle_beta   90.00
_cell.angle_gamma   90.00
#
_symmetry.space_group_name_H-M   'P 1'
#
loop_
_entity.id
_entity.type
_entity.pdbx_description
1 polymer ?
#
loop_
_entity_poly.entity_id
_entity_poly.type
_entity_poly.pdbx_seq_one_letter_code
_entity_poly.pdbx_strand_id
1 'polypeptide(L)'
;GSMTSFLDRVFYAADAGTCRFKPAAVVTAARRGGNSAAYEQLLKYPGISHMPIVSSQYWNMVHGANAQDVEQDLEGLQTMRALGRNMAWLLSCIKAGKDAGINPPAVEPFQRTNFIR
;
A
#
# COMPACT_ATOMS: atom_id res chain seq x y z
N GLY A 1 2.05 -2.19 -16.99
CA GLY A 1 0.90 -2.89 -17.59
C GLY A 1 -0.43 -2.28 -17.21
N SER A 2 -1.53 -2.99 -17.40
CA SER A 2 -2.89 -2.45 -17.17
C SER A 2 -3.13 -1.94 -15.75
N MET A 3 -2.58 -2.60 -14.74
CA MET A 3 -2.69 -2.14 -13.35
C MET A 3 -2.02 -0.78 -13.14
N THR A 4 -0.79 -0.59 -13.61
CA THR A 4 -0.09 0.69 -13.47
C THR A 4 -0.79 1.79 -14.25
N SER A 5 -1.24 1.52 -15.48
CA SER A 5 -2.02 2.49 -16.27
C SER A 5 -3.34 2.88 -15.59
N PHE A 6 -3.99 1.94 -14.91
CA PHE A 6 -5.19 2.21 -14.12
C PHE A 6 -4.86 3.08 -12.90
N LEU A 7 -3.83 2.69 -12.13
CA LEU A 7 -3.42 3.44 -10.94
C LEU A 7 -2.91 4.84 -11.28
N ASP A 8 -2.15 4.99 -12.36
CA ASP A 8 -1.71 6.31 -12.85
C ASP A 8 -2.92 7.24 -13.06
N ARG A 9 -3.97 6.74 -13.69
CA ARG A 9 -5.18 7.54 -13.90
C ARG A 9 -5.92 7.83 -12.60
N VAL A 10 -6.10 6.83 -11.74
CA VAL A 10 -6.82 6.99 -10.47
C VAL A 10 -6.12 8.00 -9.58
N PHE A 11 -4.81 7.83 -9.35
CA PHE A 11 -4.05 8.70 -8.44
C PHE A 11 -3.77 10.09 -9.02
N TYR A 12 -3.74 10.23 -10.33
CA TYR A 12 -3.62 11.54 -10.98
C TYR A 12 -4.94 12.31 -11.01
N ALA A 13 -6.06 11.63 -11.26
CA ALA A 13 -7.36 12.25 -11.38
C ALA A 13 -8.06 12.50 -10.03
N ALA A 14 -7.73 11.71 -9.00
CA ALA A 14 -8.30 11.90 -7.67
C ALA A 14 -7.76 13.19 -7.04
N ASP A 15 -8.63 13.89 -6.32
CA ASP A 15 -8.17 14.96 -5.45
C ASP A 15 -7.13 14.45 -4.47
N ALA A 16 -6.02 15.19 -4.32
CA ALA A 16 -4.90 14.83 -3.45
C ALA A 16 -5.33 14.54 -1.99
N GLY A 17 -6.44 15.12 -1.53
CA GLY A 17 -7.04 14.85 -0.22
C GLY A 17 -7.75 13.51 -0.12
N THR A 18 -8.19 12.90 -1.23
CA THR A 18 -9.04 11.71 -1.22
C THR A 18 -8.37 10.50 -0.59
N CYS A 19 -7.10 10.26 -0.87
CA CYS A 19 -6.34 9.11 -0.39
C CYS A 19 -5.50 9.40 0.87
N ARG A 20 -5.23 10.66 1.15
CA ARG A 20 -4.33 11.10 2.22
C ARG A 20 -4.72 10.52 3.57
N PHE A 21 -3.71 10.01 4.30
CA PHE A 21 -3.84 9.42 5.63
C PHE A 21 -4.68 8.14 5.73
N LYS A 22 -5.15 7.60 4.61
CA LYS A 22 -5.77 6.27 4.58
C LYS A 22 -4.69 5.20 4.53
N PRO A 23 -4.69 4.22 5.43
CA PRO A 23 -3.75 3.10 5.34
C PRO A 23 -3.91 2.34 4.03
N ALA A 24 -2.79 1.96 3.46
CA ALA A 24 -2.74 1.18 2.23
C ALA A 24 -1.77 0.00 2.35
N ALA A 25 -2.03 -1.05 1.61
CA ALA A 25 -1.12 -2.17 1.45
C ALA A 25 -1.05 -2.56 -0.01
N VAL A 26 0.11 -3.04 -0.42
CA VAL A 26 0.35 -3.65 -1.73
C VAL A 26 0.53 -5.13 -1.53
N VAL A 27 -0.07 -5.92 -2.40
CA VAL A 27 0.09 -7.37 -2.48
C VAL A 27 0.39 -7.76 -3.91
N THR A 28 1.34 -8.66 -4.11
CA THR A 28 1.67 -9.18 -5.43
C THR A 28 1.65 -10.70 -5.45
N ALA A 29 1.29 -11.26 -6.59
CA ALA A 29 1.31 -12.69 -6.81
C ALA A 29 2.06 -13.01 -8.10
N ALA A 30 2.86 -14.07 -8.10
CA ALA A 30 3.49 -14.59 -9.30
C ALA A 30 3.76 -16.09 -9.19
N ARG A 31 3.86 -16.72 -10.34
CA ARG A 31 4.19 -18.13 -10.40
C ARG A 31 5.61 -18.43 -9.89
N ARG A 32 6.61 -17.59 -10.22
CA ARG A 32 8.02 -17.83 -9.89
C ARG A 32 8.80 -16.59 -9.46
N GLY A 33 8.58 -15.47 -10.10
CA GLY A 33 9.38 -14.27 -9.88
C GLY A 33 8.77 -13.02 -10.49
N GLY A 34 9.40 -11.88 -10.24
CA GLY A 34 8.91 -10.55 -10.62
C GLY A 34 8.08 -9.87 -9.53
N ASN A 35 7.76 -10.56 -8.45
CA ASN A 35 6.97 -10.02 -7.33
C ASN A 35 7.63 -8.79 -6.71
N SER A 36 8.92 -8.84 -6.43
CA SER A 36 9.65 -7.73 -5.80
C SER A 36 9.59 -6.47 -6.67
N ALA A 37 9.88 -6.60 -7.97
CA ALA A 37 9.84 -5.47 -8.89
C ALA A 37 8.42 -4.87 -9.01
N ALA A 38 7.39 -5.71 -9.07
CA ALA A 38 6.00 -5.26 -9.09
C ALA A 38 5.60 -4.60 -7.76
N TYR A 39 6.01 -5.18 -6.64
CA TYR A 39 5.76 -4.66 -5.30
C TYR A 39 6.36 -3.27 -5.11
N GLU A 40 7.65 -3.09 -5.44
CA GLU A 40 8.34 -1.81 -5.35
C GLU A 40 7.70 -0.74 -6.23
N GLN A 41 7.31 -1.10 -7.45
CA GLN A 41 6.64 -0.17 -8.36
C GLN A 41 5.28 0.29 -7.81
N LEU A 42 4.50 -0.64 -7.24
CA LEU A 42 3.17 -0.34 -6.71
C LEU A 42 3.22 0.46 -5.40
N LEU A 43 4.26 0.29 -4.57
CA LEU A 43 4.46 1.06 -3.34
C LEU A 43 4.59 2.57 -3.58
N LYS A 44 4.97 2.99 -4.77
CA LYS A 44 5.10 4.41 -5.10
C LYS A 44 3.78 5.16 -5.06
N TYR A 45 2.67 4.50 -5.38
CA TYR A 45 1.34 5.13 -5.37
C TYR A 45 0.89 5.56 -3.97
N PRO A 46 0.83 4.68 -2.97
CA PRO A 46 0.51 5.11 -1.61
C PRO A 46 1.58 6.04 -1.04
N GLY A 47 2.87 5.83 -1.38
CA GLY A 47 3.96 6.68 -0.90
C GLY A 47 3.83 8.13 -1.32
N ILE A 48 3.54 8.41 -2.59
CA ILE A 48 3.38 9.79 -3.08
C ILE A 48 2.07 10.43 -2.59
N SER A 49 1.11 9.62 -2.14
CA SER A 49 -0.25 10.07 -1.77
C SER A 49 -0.44 10.32 -0.29
N HIS A 50 0.62 10.41 0.49
CA HIS A 50 0.59 10.57 1.96
C HIS A 50 -0.19 9.46 2.68
N MET A 51 -0.17 8.24 2.16
CA MET A 51 -0.84 7.11 2.77
C MET A 51 0.12 6.31 3.66
N PRO A 52 -0.22 6.01 4.92
CA PRO A 52 0.54 5.07 5.72
C PRO A 52 0.60 3.69 5.03
N ILE A 53 1.80 3.18 4.79
CA ILE A 53 1.98 1.88 4.14
C ILE A 53 2.05 0.80 5.21
N VAL A 54 1.13 -0.15 5.15
CA VAL A 54 1.09 -1.28 6.08
C VAL A 54 1.96 -2.40 5.56
N SER A 55 2.89 -2.83 6.38
CA SER A 55 3.77 -3.98 6.14
C SER A 55 3.31 -5.22 6.89
N SER A 56 3.94 -6.34 6.57
CA SER A 56 3.81 -7.61 7.28
C SER A 56 5.16 -8.02 7.87
N GLN A 57 5.38 -9.30 8.02
CA GLN A 57 6.68 -9.87 8.45
C GLN A 57 7.70 -10.01 7.31
N TYR A 58 7.23 -9.88 6.06
CA TYR A 58 8.03 -9.96 4.83
C TYR A 58 7.40 -9.07 3.76
N TRP A 59 7.96 -9.02 2.55
CA TRP A 59 7.29 -8.37 1.42
C TRP A 59 5.98 -9.08 1.11
N ASN A 60 4.93 -8.32 0.90
CA ASN A 60 3.57 -8.86 0.77
C ASN A 60 3.38 -9.54 -0.57
N MET A 61 3.82 -10.78 -0.66
CA MET A 61 3.71 -11.56 -1.89
C MET A 61 3.30 -12.99 -1.60
N VAL A 62 2.70 -13.61 -2.61
CA VAL A 62 2.38 -15.03 -2.65
C VAL A 62 2.83 -15.64 -3.97
N HIS A 63 3.07 -16.94 -3.99
CA HIS A 63 3.50 -17.66 -5.17
C HIS A 63 2.51 -18.77 -5.52
N GLY A 64 2.21 -18.90 -6.81
CA GLY A 64 1.34 -19.94 -7.36
C GLY A 64 0.96 -19.63 -8.79
N ALA A 65 0.73 -20.65 -9.60
CA ALA A 65 0.22 -20.51 -10.95
C ALA A 65 -1.32 -20.39 -10.99
N ASN A 66 -1.97 -20.83 -9.94
CA ASN A 66 -3.43 -20.83 -9.75
C ASN A 66 -3.74 -20.74 -8.23
N ALA A 67 -5.01 -20.69 -7.88
CA ALA A 67 -5.45 -20.56 -6.48
C ALA A 67 -4.99 -21.75 -5.60
N GLN A 68 -5.06 -22.96 -6.14
CA GLN A 68 -4.67 -24.18 -5.41
C GLN A 68 -3.17 -24.20 -5.09
N ASP A 69 -2.33 -23.69 -6.00
CA ASP A 69 -0.89 -23.55 -5.74
C ASP A 69 -0.62 -22.53 -4.64
N VAL A 70 -1.34 -21.39 -4.65
CA VAL A 70 -1.22 -20.35 -3.62
C VAL A 70 -1.58 -20.90 -2.24
N GLU A 71 -2.55 -21.82 -2.15
CA GLU A 71 -2.90 -22.49 -0.88
C GLU A 71 -1.76 -23.35 -0.33
N GLN A 72 -0.78 -23.73 -1.15
CA GLN A 72 0.42 -24.47 -0.73
C GLN A 72 1.57 -23.53 -0.33
N ASP A 73 1.50 -22.25 -0.65
CA ASP A 73 2.48 -21.24 -0.24
C ASP A 73 2.23 -20.83 1.23
N LEU A 74 2.65 -21.68 2.15
CA LEU A 74 2.40 -21.46 3.58
C LEU A 74 3.06 -20.19 4.11
N GLU A 75 4.24 -19.81 3.59
CA GLU A 75 4.94 -18.58 3.96
C GLU A 75 4.18 -17.35 3.44
N GLY A 76 3.78 -17.36 2.17
CA GLY A 76 2.99 -16.29 1.59
C GLY A 76 1.65 -16.11 2.31
N LEU A 77 0.95 -17.21 2.62
CA LEU A 77 -0.30 -17.14 3.39
C LEU A 77 -0.09 -16.63 4.83
N GLN A 78 1.02 -16.99 5.47
CA GLN A 78 1.37 -16.44 6.78
C GLN A 78 1.61 -14.92 6.68
N THR A 79 2.33 -14.48 5.66
CA THR A 79 2.58 -13.07 5.36
C THR A 79 1.27 -12.31 5.14
N MET A 80 0.32 -12.87 4.40
CA MET A 80 -1.01 -12.27 4.19
C MET A 80 -1.81 -12.16 5.49
N ARG A 81 -1.77 -13.19 6.34
CA ARG A 81 -2.44 -13.13 7.66
C ARG A 81 -1.80 -12.08 8.58
N ALA A 82 -0.48 -11.95 8.58
CA ALA A 82 0.23 -10.90 9.32
C ALA A 82 -0.15 -9.50 8.81
N LEU A 83 -0.18 -9.31 7.49
CA LEU A 83 -0.62 -8.07 6.87
C LEU A 83 -2.05 -7.68 7.29
N GLY A 84 -2.98 -8.63 7.23
CA GLY A 84 -4.37 -8.40 7.63
C GLY A 84 -4.50 -7.99 9.09
N ARG A 85 -3.75 -8.63 9.99
CA ARG A 85 -3.72 -8.28 11.42
C ARG A 85 -3.12 -6.89 11.66
N ASN A 86 -2.02 -6.57 10.98
CA ASN A 86 -1.37 -5.26 11.08
C ASN A 86 -2.28 -4.14 10.56
N MET A 87 -2.99 -4.38 9.46
CA MET A 87 -3.97 -3.44 8.93
C MET A 87 -5.11 -3.21 9.92
N ALA A 88 -5.68 -4.28 10.47
CA ALA A 88 -6.77 -4.20 11.44
C ALA A 88 -6.33 -3.45 12.71
N TRP A 89 -5.13 -3.74 13.21
CA TRP A 89 -4.55 -3.03 14.35
C TRP A 89 -4.38 -1.53 14.07
N LEU A 90 -3.78 -1.16 12.94
CA LEU A 90 -3.57 0.24 12.58
C LEU A 90 -4.90 1.01 12.42
N LEU A 91 -5.89 0.39 11.76
CA LEU A 91 -7.22 1.00 11.61
C LEU A 91 -7.90 1.20 12.96
N SER A 92 -7.75 0.26 13.89
CA SER A 92 -8.27 0.39 15.26
C SER A 92 -7.58 1.52 16.02
N CYS A 93 -6.26 1.66 15.89
CA CYS A 93 -5.50 2.77 16.48
C CYS A 93 -5.94 4.12 15.91
N ILE A 94 -6.11 4.22 14.60
CA ILE A 94 -6.57 5.45 13.93
C ILE A 94 -7.98 5.82 14.43
N LYS A 95 -8.87 4.83 14.54
CA LYS A 95 -10.21 5.06 15.06
C LYS A 95 -10.17 5.55 16.50
N ALA A 96 -9.44 4.87 17.38
CA ALA A 96 -9.28 5.26 18.77
C ALA A 96 -8.68 6.66 18.92
N GLY A 97 -7.67 6.99 18.12
CA GLY A 97 -7.07 8.31 18.06
C GLY A 97 -8.11 9.38 17.68
N LYS A 98 -8.89 9.13 16.63
CA LYS A 98 -9.95 10.03 16.18
C LYS A 98 -11.00 10.24 17.28
N ASP A 99 -11.44 9.17 17.94
CA ASP A 99 -12.42 9.24 19.02
C ASP A 99 -11.86 10.03 20.24
N ALA A 100 -10.53 10.05 20.42
CA ALA A 100 -9.84 10.84 21.44
C ALA A 100 -9.48 12.27 20.97
N GLY A 101 -9.91 12.70 19.78
CA GLY A 101 -9.65 14.04 19.25
C GLY A 101 -8.29 14.20 18.56
N ILE A 102 -7.56 13.13 18.31
CA ILE A 102 -6.29 13.15 17.56
C ILE A 102 -6.62 13.13 16.06
N ASN A 103 -6.32 14.22 15.38
CA ASN A 103 -6.56 14.38 13.96
C ASN A 103 -5.25 14.23 13.16
N PRO A 104 -5.33 13.87 11.87
CA PRO A 104 -4.17 13.91 10.98
C PRO A 104 -3.53 15.30 10.98
N PRO A 105 -2.20 15.38 10.76
CA PRO A 105 -1.50 16.65 10.71
C PRO A 105 -2.00 17.54 9.57
N ALA A 106 -1.93 18.86 9.77
CA ALA A 106 -2.18 19.82 8.71
C ALA A 106 -1.16 19.62 7.58
N VAL A 107 -1.62 19.81 6.34
CA VAL A 107 -0.76 19.69 5.17
C VAL A 107 -0.27 21.06 4.76
N GLU A 108 1.04 21.23 4.69
CA GLU A 108 1.66 22.46 4.22
C GLU A 108 1.45 22.67 2.71
N PRO A 109 1.43 23.93 2.23
CA PRO A 109 1.49 24.22 0.81
C PRO A 109 2.73 23.61 0.16
N PHE A 110 2.55 23.01 -1.01
CA PHE A 110 3.63 22.32 -1.70
C PHE A 110 4.72 23.29 -2.18
N GLN A 111 5.95 23.08 -1.74
CA GLN A 111 7.14 23.80 -2.20
C GLN A 111 7.80 23.03 -3.33
N ARG A 112 7.96 23.66 -4.49
CA ARG A 112 8.61 23.04 -5.65
C ARG A 112 10.08 23.43 -5.71
N THR A 113 10.94 22.45 -5.70
CA THR A 113 12.35 22.65 -5.98
C THR A 113 12.58 22.63 -7.50
N ASN A 114 13.24 23.64 -8.01
CA ASN A 114 13.65 23.72 -9.41
C ASN A 114 15.09 24.23 -9.49
N PHE A 115 16.01 23.36 -9.87
CA PHE A 115 17.41 23.69 -10.06
C PHE A 115 17.78 23.96 -11.53
N ILE A 116 16.82 23.87 -12.45
CA ILE A 116 17.03 24.19 -13.86
C ILE A 116 16.80 25.70 -14.02
N ARG A 117 17.86 26.40 -14.43
CA ARG A 117 17.87 27.84 -14.72
C ARG A 117 17.99 28.05 -16.21
#